data_a706b2805041732de02a8129e6a42a2f
#
_entry.id   a706b2805041732de02a8129e6a42a2f
#
_cell.length_a   1.000
_cell.length_b   1.000
_cell.length_c   1.000
_cell.angle_alpha   90.00
_cell.angle_beta   90.00
_cell.angle_gamma   90.00
#
_symmetry.space_group_name_H-M   'P 1'
#
loop_
_entity.id
_entity.type
_entity.pdbx_description
1 polymer ?
#
loop_
_entity_poly.entity_id
_entity_poly.type
_entity_poly.pdbx_seq_one_letter_code
_entity_poly.pdbx_strand_id
1 'polypeptide(L)'
;MLQVLKLFAAMCSIGLMAEIRSKSNKKFMLLSALGIFMVVDSHTWTAFNLFISFIPYNSFFMPMFVFISGYFNKVGSDTRLGKYTLKKMKTLLLPYAGISLAVFGLQFLINWFKLGEIQPVPSGYLLYVLENVITTGTSNSMATPMWFVITLFATLMIYALMKKLLGKVWNSYVMLAVFTCLHLGVIYLVKTVGPEALIYWLLPLKVLFFLPFLEMGIIYRDHLEGLHTKLTGGVKIGIMTVLLLFNMSRTMYLPNAYDVAFDDIGELAGFTSPYIVTPLISSIVGILFWLTLVDLIGKPVQESRFVNYMSCNTFWIMGFHIAFFNILNCILMFINEHIVDVLYFDTEFFKESEWYRWELVDGFKMAYVVIGILGPLGLKWVFDKLVMTVGKLFKKKTPQPQA
;
A
#
# COMPACT_ATOMS: atom_id res chain seq x y z
N MET A 1 24.51 -19.89 -2.05
CA MET A 1 23.76 -19.27 -3.15
C MET A 1 22.33 -19.79 -3.30
N LEU A 2 22.07 -21.10 -3.42
CA LEU A 2 20.69 -21.65 -3.57
C LEU A 2 19.80 -21.38 -2.35
N GLN A 3 20.32 -21.54 -1.13
CA GLN A 3 19.56 -21.24 0.10
C GLN A 3 19.23 -19.75 0.20
N VAL A 4 20.14 -18.87 -0.21
CA VAL A 4 19.93 -17.43 -0.26
C VAL A 4 18.89 -17.08 -1.32
N LEU A 5 18.97 -17.66 -2.53
CA LEU A 5 17.96 -17.48 -3.57
C LEU A 5 16.58 -18.05 -3.17
N LYS A 6 16.53 -19.20 -2.49
CA LYS A 6 15.29 -19.75 -1.94
C LYS A 6 14.73 -18.89 -0.82
N LEU A 7 15.59 -18.36 0.06
CA LEU A 7 15.18 -17.46 1.12
C LEU A 7 14.65 -16.16 0.52
N PHE A 8 15.39 -15.55 -0.43
CA PHE A 8 14.98 -14.35 -1.13
C PHE A 8 13.69 -14.58 -1.94
N ALA A 9 13.56 -15.74 -2.62
CA ALA A 9 12.33 -16.13 -3.29
C ALA A 9 11.16 -16.30 -2.30
N ALA A 10 11.39 -16.90 -1.15
CA ALA A 10 10.40 -16.99 -0.08
C ALA A 10 10.08 -15.60 0.47
N MET A 11 11.08 -14.75 0.67
CA MET A 11 10.89 -13.36 1.10
C MET A 11 10.03 -12.55 0.12
N CYS A 12 10.24 -12.71 -1.18
CA CYS A 12 9.55 -11.92 -2.20
C CYS A 12 8.27 -12.57 -2.75
N SER A 13 8.07 -13.88 -2.61
CA SER A 13 6.92 -14.60 -3.20
C SER A 13 5.76 -14.89 -2.24
N ILE A 14 5.99 -14.77 -0.92
CA ILE A 14 4.98 -15.03 0.10
C ILE A 14 4.33 -13.70 0.50
N GLY A 15 3.79 -12.95 -0.46
CA GLY A 15 3.06 -11.72 -0.13
C GLY A 15 1.65 -12.01 0.40
N LEU A 16 0.98 -10.97 0.89
CA LEU A 16 -0.43 -10.92 1.34
C LEU A 16 -1.39 -11.75 0.48
N MET A 17 -0.99 -12.06 -0.74
CA MET A 17 -1.77 -12.72 -1.79
C MET A 17 -1.85 -14.25 -1.70
N ALA A 18 -1.03 -14.93 -0.91
CA ALA A 18 -1.22 -16.37 -0.69
C ALA A 18 -2.55 -16.63 0.04
N GLU A 19 -3.01 -15.68 0.85
CA GLU A 19 -4.27 -15.76 1.58
C GLU A 19 -5.47 -15.39 0.69
N ILE A 20 -5.29 -14.48 -0.27
CA ILE A 20 -6.30 -14.10 -1.27
C ILE A 20 -6.45 -15.19 -2.35
N ARG A 21 -5.36 -15.87 -2.73
CA ARG A 21 -5.39 -16.98 -3.71
C ARG A 21 -6.26 -18.17 -3.26
N SER A 22 -6.38 -18.44 -1.99
CA SER A 22 -7.08 -19.65 -1.52
C SER A 22 -8.61 -19.55 -1.55
N LYS A 23 -9.19 -18.33 -1.64
CA LYS A 23 -10.63 -18.08 -1.81
C LYS A 23 -10.84 -16.78 -2.59
N SER A 24 -10.64 -16.83 -3.90
CA SER A 24 -10.68 -15.67 -4.79
C SER A 24 -12.06 -15.00 -4.83
N ASN A 25 -12.28 -14.03 -3.92
CA ASN A 25 -13.34 -13.06 -4.18
C ASN A 25 -12.84 -12.07 -5.24
N LYS A 26 -13.30 -12.28 -6.48
CA LYS A 26 -12.84 -11.52 -7.67
C LYS A 26 -13.13 -10.02 -7.54
N LYS A 27 -14.21 -9.66 -6.85
CA LYS A 27 -14.55 -8.29 -6.51
C LYS A 27 -13.43 -7.60 -5.70
N PHE A 28 -12.95 -8.26 -4.64
CA PHE A 28 -11.87 -7.72 -3.82
C PHE A 28 -10.50 -7.76 -4.50
N MET A 29 -10.29 -8.67 -5.46
CA MET A 29 -9.10 -8.64 -6.30
C MET A 29 -9.10 -7.41 -7.21
N LEU A 30 -10.23 -7.09 -7.85
CA LEU A 30 -10.35 -5.87 -8.65
C LEU A 30 -10.21 -4.62 -7.78
N LEU A 31 -10.82 -4.60 -6.59
CA LEU A 31 -10.68 -3.49 -5.65
C LEU A 31 -9.21 -3.26 -5.23
N SER A 32 -8.46 -4.33 -4.96
CA SER A 32 -7.02 -4.25 -4.68
C SER A 32 -6.19 -3.76 -5.88
N ALA A 33 -6.54 -4.20 -7.10
CA ALA A 33 -5.86 -3.75 -8.31
C ALA A 33 -6.10 -2.26 -8.57
N LEU A 34 -7.33 -1.79 -8.38
CA LEU A 34 -7.65 -0.36 -8.46
C LEU A 34 -6.94 0.43 -7.35
N GLY A 35 -6.92 -0.08 -6.13
CA GLY A 35 -6.22 0.57 -5.02
C GLY A 35 -4.73 0.77 -5.30
N ILE A 36 -4.03 -0.26 -5.79
CA ILE A 36 -2.60 -0.11 -6.10
C ILE A 36 -2.36 0.78 -7.33
N PHE A 37 -3.28 0.78 -8.30
CA PHE A 37 -3.24 1.75 -9.40
C PHE A 37 -3.31 3.19 -8.87
N MET A 38 -4.25 3.47 -7.95
CA MET A 38 -4.40 4.79 -7.33
C MET A 38 -3.17 5.19 -6.52
N VAL A 39 -2.53 4.25 -5.82
CA VAL A 39 -1.25 4.50 -5.13
C VAL A 39 -0.19 4.95 -6.14
N VAL A 40 -0.02 4.26 -7.26
CA VAL A 40 0.97 4.65 -8.28
C VAL A 40 0.59 5.98 -8.94
N ASP A 41 -0.69 6.17 -9.27
CA ASP A 41 -1.18 7.41 -9.89
C ASP A 41 -1.05 8.62 -8.95
N SER A 42 -1.28 8.45 -7.65
CA SER A 42 -1.08 9.53 -6.66
C SER A 42 0.36 10.03 -6.62
N HIS A 43 1.32 9.12 -6.82
CA HIS A 43 2.74 9.44 -6.88
C HIS A 43 3.19 10.06 -8.22
N THR A 44 2.29 10.21 -9.18
CA THR A 44 2.52 10.92 -10.45
C THR A 44 1.73 12.23 -10.55
N TRP A 45 1.37 12.82 -9.41
CA TRP A 45 0.48 13.99 -9.36
C TRP A 45 -0.84 13.74 -10.11
N THR A 46 -1.35 12.50 -9.99
CA THR A 46 -2.65 12.08 -10.52
C THR A 46 -2.81 12.27 -12.04
N ALA A 47 -1.95 11.60 -12.80
CA ALA A 47 -1.96 11.65 -14.26
C ALA A 47 -3.30 11.23 -14.88
N PHE A 48 -3.98 10.24 -14.31
CA PHE A 48 -5.28 9.73 -14.77
C PHE A 48 -6.47 10.38 -14.09
N ASN A 49 -6.29 10.95 -12.90
CA ASN A 49 -7.31 11.72 -12.17
C ASN A 49 -8.68 11.03 -12.09
N LEU A 50 -8.72 9.74 -11.74
CA LEU A 50 -9.96 8.98 -11.64
C LEU A 50 -10.87 9.52 -10.51
N PHE A 51 -11.82 10.39 -10.82
CA PHE A 51 -12.72 11.04 -9.86
C PHE A 51 -12.01 11.80 -8.72
N ILE A 52 -10.71 12.12 -8.86
CA ILE A 52 -9.91 12.66 -7.76
C ILE A 52 -10.43 13.99 -7.24
N SER A 53 -11.00 14.85 -8.11
CA SER A 53 -11.57 16.12 -7.71
C SER A 53 -12.76 15.98 -6.74
N PHE A 54 -13.40 14.80 -6.72
CA PHE A 54 -14.58 14.54 -5.88
C PHE A 54 -14.31 13.49 -4.81
N ILE A 55 -13.44 12.50 -5.10
CA ILE A 55 -13.06 11.42 -4.19
C ILE A 55 -11.54 11.29 -4.22
N PRO A 56 -10.82 12.17 -3.50
CA PRO A 56 -9.36 12.17 -3.49
C PRO A 56 -8.78 10.83 -3.04
N TYR A 57 -7.80 10.33 -3.75
CA TYR A 57 -7.18 9.02 -3.48
C TYR A 57 -6.63 8.93 -2.05
N ASN A 58 -5.90 9.96 -1.62
CA ASN A 58 -5.26 10.03 -0.32
C ASN A 58 -6.26 9.93 0.84
N SER A 59 -7.54 10.26 0.60
CA SER A 59 -8.56 10.20 1.65
C SER A 59 -9.01 8.79 2.00
N PHE A 60 -8.79 7.78 1.15
CA PHE A 60 -9.39 6.46 1.37
C PHE A 60 -8.55 5.24 0.95
N PHE A 61 -7.53 5.36 0.07
CA PHE A 61 -6.91 4.16 -0.51
C PHE A 61 -6.15 3.32 0.55
N MET A 62 -5.47 3.92 1.52
CA MET A 62 -4.85 3.18 2.62
C MET A 62 -5.88 2.57 3.58
N PRO A 63 -6.90 3.31 4.08
CA PRO A 63 -8.06 2.74 4.76
C PRO A 63 -8.73 1.60 4.01
N MET A 64 -8.83 1.68 2.68
CA MET A 64 -9.41 0.63 1.84
C MET A 64 -8.59 -0.68 1.88
N PHE A 65 -7.25 -0.60 1.84
CA PHE A 65 -6.41 -1.80 2.00
C PHE A 65 -6.54 -2.43 3.38
N VAL A 66 -6.71 -1.62 4.42
CA VAL A 66 -6.99 -2.12 5.78
C VAL A 66 -8.37 -2.77 5.84
N PHE A 67 -9.40 -2.15 5.23
CA PHE A 67 -10.73 -2.72 5.09
C PHE A 67 -10.71 -4.09 4.36
N ILE A 68 -10.00 -4.19 3.23
CA ILE A 68 -9.79 -5.45 2.51
C ILE A 68 -9.11 -6.47 3.41
N SER A 69 -8.10 -6.05 4.18
CA SER A 69 -7.40 -6.92 5.13
C SER A 69 -8.33 -7.40 6.25
N GLY A 70 -9.23 -6.56 6.73
CA GLY A 70 -10.29 -6.90 7.68
C GLY A 70 -11.26 -7.93 7.11
N TYR A 71 -11.74 -7.72 5.89
CA TYR A 71 -12.63 -8.66 5.20
C TYR A 71 -12.05 -10.08 5.13
N PHE A 72 -10.75 -10.23 4.87
CA PHE A 72 -10.08 -11.53 4.83
C PHE A 72 -9.58 -12.01 6.20
N ASN A 73 -9.66 -11.20 7.24
CA ASN A 73 -9.17 -11.57 8.56
C ASN A 73 -10.14 -12.53 9.27
N LYS A 74 -9.62 -13.68 9.71
CA LYS A 74 -10.37 -14.76 10.37
C LYS A 74 -9.93 -14.97 11.83
N VAL A 75 -9.44 -13.92 12.47
CA VAL A 75 -9.03 -13.99 13.87
C VAL A 75 -10.26 -14.15 14.76
N GLY A 76 -10.26 -15.21 15.57
CA GLY A 76 -11.22 -15.47 16.64
C GLY A 76 -10.55 -15.46 18.01
N SER A 77 -11.34 -15.55 19.07
CA SER A 77 -10.87 -15.63 20.46
C SER A 77 -10.00 -16.88 20.74
N ASP A 78 -10.21 -17.95 19.98
CA ASP A 78 -9.49 -19.23 20.04
C ASP A 78 -8.19 -19.23 19.20
N THR A 79 -7.92 -18.16 18.49
CA THR A 79 -6.75 -18.06 17.61
C THR A 79 -5.44 -18.19 18.40
N ARG A 80 -4.57 -19.10 17.98
CA ARG A 80 -3.21 -19.25 18.55
C ARG A 80 -2.33 -18.09 18.06
N LEU A 81 -2.16 -17.06 18.90
CA LEU A 81 -1.44 -15.83 18.53
C LEU A 81 -0.06 -16.12 17.93
N GLY A 82 0.75 -17.02 18.52
CA GLY A 82 2.09 -17.32 17.99
C GLY A 82 2.07 -17.86 16.55
N LYS A 83 1.11 -18.75 16.21
CA LYS A 83 0.95 -19.24 14.83
C LYS A 83 0.46 -18.13 13.90
N TYR A 84 -0.45 -17.30 14.36
CA TYR A 84 -0.96 -16.16 13.59
C TYR A 84 0.15 -15.15 13.31
N THR A 85 0.89 -14.75 14.35
CA THR A 85 2.04 -13.82 14.22
C THR A 85 3.08 -14.35 13.24
N LEU A 86 3.50 -15.62 13.38
CA LEU A 86 4.48 -16.22 12.47
C LEU A 86 3.97 -16.26 11.03
N LYS A 87 2.67 -16.53 10.82
CA LYS A 87 2.06 -16.47 9.49
C LYS A 87 2.14 -15.05 8.92
N LYS A 88 1.76 -14.03 9.72
CA LYS A 88 1.78 -12.63 9.27
C LYS A 88 3.20 -12.10 9.09
N MET A 89 4.16 -12.49 9.92
CA MET A 89 5.58 -12.20 9.67
C MET A 89 6.04 -12.74 8.32
N LYS A 90 5.73 -13.99 8.00
CA LYS A 90 6.09 -14.59 6.72
C LYS A 90 5.40 -13.93 5.52
N THR A 91 4.16 -13.44 5.68
CA THR A 91 3.39 -12.88 4.57
C THR A 91 3.52 -11.37 4.39
N LEU A 92 3.94 -10.64 5.41
CA LEU A 92 4.09 -9.19 5.42
C LEU A 92 5.55 -8.75 5.61
N LEU A 93 6.17 -9.13 6.75
CA LEU A 93 7.50 -8.62 7.09
C LEU A 93 8.61 -9.23 6.24
N LEU A 94 8.49 -10.51 5.88
CA LEU A 94 9.51 -11.16 5.07
C LEU A 94 9.57 -10.59 3.64
N PRO A 95 8.45 -10.39 2.91
CA PRO A 95 8.45 -9.67 1.64
C PRO A 95 8.91 -8.20 1.79
N TYR A 96 8.50 -7.51 2.84
CA TYR A 96 8.97 -6.16 3.15
C TYR A 96 10.50 -6.12 3.23
N ALA A 97 11.11 -6.96 4.05
CA ALA A 97 12.57 -7.03 4.18
C ALA A 97 13.26 -7.40 2.85
N GLY A 98 12.68 -8.33 2.07
CA GLY A 98 13.21 -8.71 0.77
C GLY A 98 13.21 -7.57 -0.25
N ILE A 99 12.11 -6.84 -0.33
CA ILE A 99 12.00 -5.66 -1.21
C ILE A 99 12.93 -4.55 -0.75
N SER A 100 12.98 -4.26 0.56
CA SER A 100 13.90 -3.27 1.12
C SER A 100 15.35 -3.58 0.77
N LEU A 101 15.78 -4.83 0.94
CA LEU A 101 17.13 -5.26 0.55
C LEU A 101 17.40 -5.14 -0.94
N ALA A 102 16.41 -5.45 -1.79
CA ALA A 102 16.54 -5.30 -3.24
C ALA A 102 16.67 -3.83 -3.65
N VAL A 103 15.90 -2.93 -3.03
CA VAL A 103 15.97 -1.48 -3.25
C VAL A 103 17.30 -0.91 -2.75
N PHE A 104 17.81 -1.35 -1.60
CA PHE A 104 19.17 -1.01 -1.15
C PHE A 104 20.23 -1.46 -2.15
N GLY A 105 20.11 -2.68 -2.68
CA GLY A 105 21.02 -3.20 -3.71
C GLY A 105 20.96 -2.36 -4.98
N LEU A 106 19.79 -1.92 -5.41
CA LEU A 106 19.61 -1.03 -6.54
C LEU A 106 20.28 0.34 -6.28
N GLN A 107 20.04 0.93 -5.13
CA GLN A 107 20.66 2.20 -4.72
C GLN A 107 22.19 2.09 -4.71
N PHE A 108 22.73 0.98 -4.19
CA PHE A 108 24.16 0.73 -4.24
C PHE A 108 24.71 0.67 -5.67
N LEU A 109 24.01 -0.02 -6.60
CA LEU A 109 24.41 -0.10 -8.01
C LEU A 109 24.39 1.27 -8.68
N ILE A 110 23.37 2.06 -8.42
CA ILE A 110 23.24 3.42 -8.95
C ILE A 110 24.40 4.30 -8.48
N ASN A 111 24.73 4.23 -7.21
CA ASN A 111 25.86 4.92 -6.65
C ASN A 111 27.18 4.44 -7.28
N TRP A 112 27.33 3.13 -7.46
CA TRP A 112 28.50 2.54 -8.09
C TRP A 112 28.72 3.07 -9.51
N PHE A 113 27.67 3.20 -10.29
CA PHE A 113 27.72 3.74 -11.66
C PHE A 113 27.71 5.27 -11.71
N LYS A 114 27.73 5.96 -10.58
CA LYS A 114 27.68 7.44 -10.47
C LYS A 114 26.51 8.06 -11.24
N LEU A 115 25.37 7.38 -11.24
CA LEU A 115 24.14 7.89 -11.87
C LEU A 115 23.38 8.88 -10.97
N GLY A 116 23.87 9.17 -9.79
CA GLY A 116 23.36 10.15 -8.84
C GLY A 116 24.42 10.45 -7.77
N GLU A 117 24.22 11.48 -6.96
CA GLU A 117 25.11 11.78 -5.86
C GLU A 117 25.07 10.68 -4.80
N ILE A 118 26.26 10.16 -4.46
CA ILE A 118 26.42 9.16 -3.43
C ILE A 118 26.31 9.86 -2.08
N GLN A 119 25.21 9.63 -1.38
CA GLN A 119 25.21 9.91 0.05
C GLN A 119 26.09 8.86 0.74
N PRO A 120 27.15 9.26 1.44
CA PRO A 120 27.98 8.30 2.17
C PRO A 120 27.10 7.60 3.21
N VAL A 121 27.14 6.28 3.24
CA VAL A 121 26.43 5.50 4.27
C VAL A 121 27.02 5.90 5.63
N PRO A 122 26.29 6.61 6.49
CA PRO A 122 26.84 7.09 7.75
C PRO A 122 27.17 5.92 8.69
N SER A 123 28.17 6.11 9.54
CA SER A 123 28.42 5.18 10.63
C SER A 123 27.14 5.08 11.49
N GLY A 124 26.63 3.86 11.69
CA GLY A 124 25.36 3.65 12.40
C GLY A 124 24.12 3.61 11.49
N TYR A 125 24.29 3.59 10.18
CA TYR A 125 23.17 3.55 9.22
C TYR A 125 22.16 2.44 9.51
N LEU A 126 22.59 1.26 9.95
CA LEU A 126 21.67 0.18 10.32
C LEU A 126 20.76 0.57 11.49
N LEU A 127 21.29 1.26 12.49
CA LEU A 127 20.47 1.76 13.62
C LEU A 127 19.48 2.81 13.16
N TYR A 128 19.92 3.73 12.30
CA TYR A 128 19.04 4.73 11.68
C TYR A 128 17.90 4.08 10.89
N VAL A 129 18.19 3.07 10.08
CA VAL A 129 17.15 2.32 9.34
C VAL A 129 16.20 1.61 10.30
N LEU A 130 16.71 0.97 11.36
CA LEU A 130 15.86 0.31 12.35
C LEU A 130 14.98 1.30 13.11
N GLU A 131 15.52 2.46 13.48
CA GLU A 131 14.76 3.55 14.09
C GLU A 131 13.64 4.03 13.17
N ASN A 132 13.94 4.30 11.89
CA ASN A 132 12.94 4.70 10.91
C ASN A 132 11.86 3.62 10.71
N VAL A 133 12.22 2.35 10.63
CA VAL A 133 11.24 1.26 10.50
C VAL A 133 10.31 1.19 11.72
N ILE A 134 10.84 1.44 12.92
CA ILE A 134 10.03 1.38 14.15
C ILE A 134 9.17 2.63 14.31
N THR A 135 9.66 3.79 13.92
CA THR A 135 8.97 5.07 14.09
C THR A 135 8.00 5.37 12.95
N THR A 136 8.47 5.34 11.71
CA THR A 136 7.70 5.71 10.52
C THR A 136 7.16 4.51 9.73
N GLY A 137 7.80 3.35 9.84
CA GLY A 137 7.55 2.17 9.01
C GLY A 137 8.42 2.10 7.75
N THR A 138 9.25 3.11 7.49
CA THR A 138 10.03 3.27 6.25
C THR A 138 11.46 2.77 6.43
N SER A 139 11.93 1.91 5.52
CA SER A 139 13.30 1.39 5.54
C SER A 139 14.25 2.14 4.62
N ASN A 140 13.72 2.68 3.53
CA ASN A 140 14.49 3.34 2.47
C ASN A 140 13.61 4.34 1.74
N SER A 141 14.17 5.44 1.28
CA SER A 141 13.47 6.49 0.57
C SER A 141 12.77 5.99 -0.70
N MET A 142 13.41 5.17 -1.54
CA MET A 142 12.77 4.60 -2.73
C MET A 142 11.69 3.55 -2.42
N ALA A 143 11.61 3.05 -1.20
CA ALA A 143 10.59 2.11 -0.74
C ALA A 143 9.65 2.74 0.29
N THR A 144 9.54 4.06 0.34
CA THR A 144 8.68 4.80 1.28
C THR A 144 7.27 4.25 1.35
N PRO A 145 6.56 3.97 0.23
CA PRO A 145 5.19 3.46 0.31
C PRO A 145 5.05 2.14 1.08
N MET A 146 6.16 1.44 1.34
CA MET A 146 6.16 0.21 2.14
C MET A 146 5.92 0.44 3.65
N TRP A 147 5.93 1.69 4.14
CA TRP A 147 5.57 2.02 5.53
C TRP A 147 4.23 1.39 5.93
N PHE A 148 3.30 1.32 4.99
CA PHE A 148 1.98 0.74 5.20
C PHE A 148 2.04 -0.73 5.63
N VAL A 149 3.01 -1.50 5.17
CA VAL A 149 3.16 -2.93 5.50
C VAL A 149 3.44 -3.12 6.99
N ILE A 150 4.33 -2.30 7.55
CA ILE A 150 4.67 -2.33 8.98
C ILE A 150 3.44 -1.93 9.80
N THR A 151 2.77 -0.85 9.40
CA THR A 151 1.55 -0.38 10.05
C THR A 151 0.43 -1.43 9.99
N LEU A 152 0.21 -2.06 8.84
CA LEU A 152 -0.79 -3.12 8.69
C LEU A 152 -0.44 -4.34 9.56
N PHE A 153 0.84 -4.74 9.60
CA PHE A 153 1.27 -5.82 10.47
C PHE A 153 0.98 -5.49 11.94
N ALA A 154 1.37 -4.32 12.42
CA ALA A 154 1.12 -3.88 13.80
C ALA A 154 -0.39 -3.81 14.10
N THR A 155 -1.19 -3.25 13.20
CA THR A 155 -2.66 -3.19 13.32
C THR A 155 -3.27 -4.58 13.47
N LEU A 156 -2.85 -5.54 12.63
CA LEU A 156 -3.33 -6.92 12.72
C LEU A 156 -2.91 -7.62 14.01
N MET A 157 -1.71 -7.33 14.53
CA MET A 157 -1.23 -7.92 15.80
C MET A 157 -2.00 -7.36 17.00
N ILE A 158 -2.16 -6.04 17.08
CA ILE A 158 -2.92 -5.37 18.13
C ILE A 158 -4.38 -5.83 18.11
N TYR A 159 -5.00 -5.87 16.93
CA TYR A 159 -6.35 -6.40 16.77
C TYR A 159 -6.49 -7.85 17.28
N ALA A 160 -5.57 -8.73 16.87
CA ALA A 160 -5.60 -10.14 17.29
C ALA A 160 -5.41 -10.30 18.80
N LEU A 161 -4.54 -9.49 19.40
CA LEU A 161 -4.33 -9.46 20.84
C LEU A 161 -5.59 -9.01 21.57
N MET A 162 -6.20 -7.89 21.16
CA MET A 162 -7.44 -7.38 21.74
C MET A 162 -8.58 -8.40 21.62
N LYS A 163 -8.73 -9.02 20.43
CA LYS A 163 -9.74 -10.06 20.19
C LYS A 163 -9.58 -11.25 21.12
N LYS A 164 -8.33 -11.64 21.41
CA LYS A 164 -8.03 -12.73 22.35
C LYS A 164 -8.28 -12.34 23.80
N LEU A 165 -7.88 -11.13 24.20
CA LEU A 165 -8.04 -10.66 25.59
C LEU A 165 -9.52 -10.46 25.94
N LEU A 166 -10.30 -9.87 25.05
CA LEU A 166 -11.72 -9.61 25.25
C LEU A 166 -12.58 -10.87 25.04
N GLY A 167 -12.10 -11.85 24.29
CA GLY A 167 -12.72 -13.16 24.16
C GLY A 167 -14.21 -13.11 23.82
N LYS A 168 -15.03 -13.67 24.71
CA LYS A 168 -16.50 -13.74 24.54
C LYS A 168 -17.24 -12.42 24.72
N VAL A 169 -16.60 -11.42 25.34
CA VAL A 169 -17.18 -10.07 25.55
C VAL A 169 -17.09 -9.23 24.27
N TRP A 170 -16.35 -9.70 23.27
CA TRP A 170 -16.19 -8.99 22.01
C TRP A 170 -17.53 -8.84 21.27
N ASN A 171 -17.93 -7.60 21.07
CA ASN A 171 -19.03 -7.23 20.18
C ASN A 171 -18.47 -6.31 19.08
N SER A 172 -18.61 -6.72 17.83
CA SER A 172 -18.02 -6.00 16.67
C SER A 172 -18.54 -4.57 16.54
N TYR A 173 -19.80 -4.30 16.83
CA TYR A 173 -20.37 -2.95 16.75
C TYR A 173 -19.86 -2.05 17.88
N VAL A 174 -19.76 -2.61 19.11
CA VAL A 174 -19.17 -1.88 20.24
C VAL A 174 -17.70 -1.58 19.97
N MET A 175 -16.95 -2.55 19.46
CA MET A 175 -15.55 -2.37 19.14
C MET A 175 -15.35 -1.37 17.99
N LEU A 176 -16.23 -1.36 16.98
CA LEU A 176 -16.21 -0.33 15.95
C LEU A 176 -16.40 1.07 16.55
N ALA A 177 -17.33 1.25 17.47
CA ALA A 177 -17.52 2.53 18.15
C ALA A 177 -16.26 2.93 18.96
N VAL A 178 -15.67 2.01 19.73
CA VAL A 178 -14.42 2.26 20.48
C VAL A 178 -13.28 2.62 19.53
N PHE A 179 -13.07 1.87 18.45
CA PHE A 179 -12.03 2.14 17.48
C PHE A 179 -12.25 3.48 16.75
N THR A 180 -13.51 3.84 16.49
CA THR A 180 -13.85 5.15 15.94
C THR A 180 -13.50 6.28 16.90
N CYS A 181 -13.80 6.13 18.20
CA CYS A 181 -13.38 7.12 19.20
C CYS A 181 -11.85 7.25 19.27
N LEU A 182 -11.12 6.13 19.22
CA LEU A 182 -9.65 6.15 19.19
C LEU A 182 -9.12 6.86 17.93
N HIS A 183 -9.68 6.57 16.76
CA HIS A 183 -9.35 7.24 15.50
C HIS A 183 -9.55 8.77 15.59
N LEU A 184 -10.71 9.21 16.09
CA LEU A 184 -10.98 10.65 16.29
C LEU A 184 -10.01 11.28 17.30
N GLY A 185 -9.68 10.54 18.37
CA GLY A 185 -8.71 10.94 19.37
C GLY A 185 -7.31 11.13 18.79
N VAL A 186 -6.87 10.23 17.87
CA VAL A 186 -5.60 10.39 17.17
C VAL A 186 -5.58 11.67 16.34
N ILE A 187 -6.62 11.94 15.56
CA ILE A 187 -6.69 13.14 14.73
C ILE A 187 -6.66 14.39 15.61
N TYR A 188 -7.42 14.40 16.71
CA TYR A 188 -7.42 15.50 17.65
C TYR A 188 -6.03 15.73 18.25
N LEU A 189 -5.35 14.66 18.68
CA LEU A 189 -4.01 14.73 19.28
C LEU A 189 -2.99 15.28 18.28
N VAL A 190 -2.96 14.76 17.05
CA VAL A 190 -2.00 15.25 16.04
C VAL A 190 -2.24 16.71 15.68
N LYS A 191 -3.50 17.15 15.62
CA LYS A 191 -3.85 18.56 15.37
C LYS A 191 -3.45 19.50 16.50
N THR A 192 -3.48 19.03 17.74
CA THR A 192 -3.23 19.89 18.92
C THR A 192 -1.76 19.94 19.32
N VAL A 193 -1.05 18.82 19.18
CA VAL A 193 0.35 18.67 19.63
C VAL A 193 1.34 18.97 18.51
N GLY A 194 0.97 18.67 17.28
CA GLY A 194 1.84 18.74 16.11
C GLY A 194 2.62 17.45 15.86
N PRO A 195 2.99 17.18 14.62
CA PRO A 195 3.59 15.91 14.20
C PRO A 195 5.02 15.73 14.73
N GLU A 196 5.81 16.79 14.78
CA GLU A 196 7.23 16.72 15.21
C GLU A 196 7.37 16.18 16.64
N ALA A 197 6.48 16.58 17.54
CA ALA A 197 6.49 16.11 18.92
C ALA A 197 6.00 14.66 19.07
N LEU A 198 5.39 14.09 18.03
CA LEU A 198 4.78 12.77 18.03
C LEU A 198 5.54 11.74 17.20
N ILE A 199 6.74 12.05 16.70
CA ILE A 199 7.51 11.20 15.79
C ILE A 199 7.70 9.77 16.33
N TYR A 200 8.04 9.61 17.60
CA TYR A 200 8.24 8.29 18.22
C TYR A 200 6.91 7.55 18.49
N TRP A 201 5.78 8.25 18.42
CA TRP A 201 4.45 7.69 18.58
C TRP A 201 3.72 7.45 17.27
N LEU A 202 4.37 7.73 16.15
CA LEU A 202 3.73 7.71 14.83
C LEU A 202 3.17 6.33 14.48
N LEU A 203 3.91 5.25 14.69
CA LEU A 203 3.43 3.90 14.42
C LEU A 203 2.23 3.50 15.31
N PRO A 204 2.25 3.68 16.64
CA PRO A 204 1.07 3.48 17.48
C PRO A 204 -0.14 4.32 17.03
N LEU A 205 0.06 5.58 16.66
CA LEU A 205 -1.01 6.46 16.19
C LEU A 205 -1.60 5.96 14.87
N LYS A 206 -0.76 5.55 13.91
CA LYS A 206 -1.20 4.91 12.67
C LYS A 206 -2.04 3.65 12.94
N VAL A 207 -1.64 2.82 13.88
CA VAL A 207 -2.39 1.62 14.27
C VAL A 207 -3.80 2.00 14.75
N LEU A 208 -3.89 2.95 15.69
CA LEU A 208 -5.18 3.39 16.24
C LEU A 208 -6.06 4.04 15.16
N PHE A 209 -5.45 4.80 14.25
CA PHE A 209 -6.14 5.40 13.11
C PHE A 209 -6.78 4.34 12.19
N PHE A 210 -6.11 3.21 11.95
CA PHE A 210 -6.56 2.20 11.01
C PHE A 210 -7.50 1.13 11.60
N LEU A 211 -7.56 0.96 12.91
CA LEU A 211 -8.40 -0.06 13.57
C LEU A 211 -9.87 -0.05 13.14
N PRO A 212 -10.58 1.10 13.02
CA PRO A 212 -11.99 1.09 12.63
C PRO A 212 -12.20 0.51 11.23
N PHE A 213 -11.30 0.77 10.28
CA PHE A 213 -11.42 0.23 8.92
C PHE A 213 -11.21 -1.27 8.85
N LEU A 214 -10.37 -1.83 9.73
CA LEU A 214 -10.21 -3.27 9.87
C LEU A 214 -11.52 -3.91 10.35
N GLU A 215 -12.14 -3.36 11.40
CA GLU A 215 -13.42 -3.85 11.94
C GLU A 215 -14.56 -3.66 10.95
N MET A 216 -14.61 -2.53 10.22
CA MET A 216 -15.57 -2.31 9.13
C MET A 216 -15.48 -3.39 8.06
N GLY A 217 -14.28 -3.84 7.70
CA GLY A 217 -14.08 -4.93 6.74
C GLY A 217 -14.65 -6.26 7.23
N ILE A 218 -14.51 -6.56 8.52
CA ILE A 218 -15.07 -7.75 9.17
C ILE A 218 -16.61 -7.67 9.21
N ILE A 219 -17.15 -6.54 9.66
CA ILE A 219 -18.60 -6.30 9.71
C ILE A 219 -19.21 -6.39 8.31
N TYR A 220 -18.53 -5.83 7.31
CA TYR A 220 -18.99 -5.92 5.93
C TYR A 220 -19.11 -7.38 5.47
N ARG A 221 -18.08 -8.20 5.70
CA ARG A 221 -18.09 -9.62 5.37
C ARG A 221 -19.22 -10.36 6.07
N ASP A 222 -19.39 -10.13 7.38
CA ASP A 222 -20.25 -10.97 8.22
C ASP A 222 -21.73 -10.54 8.14
N HIS A 223 -22.02 -9.26 7.85
CA HIS A 223 -23.37 -8.72 7.92
C HIS A 223 -23.86 -7.97 6.69
N LEU A 224 -22.97 -7.30 5.94
CA LEU A 224 -23.38 -6.35 4.90
C LEU A 224 -23.20 -6.86 3.47
N GLU A 225 -22.26 -7.77 3.22
CA GLU A 225 -21.96 -8.26 1.87
C GLU A 225 -23.19 -8.91 1.20
N GLY A 226 -23.93 -9.73 1.97
CA GLY A 226 -25.14 -10.39 1.48
C GLY A 226 -26.25 -9.40 1.13
N LEU A 227 -26.37 -8.29 1.83
CA LEU A 227 -27.31 -7.21 1.53
C LEU A 227 -26.85 -6.42 0.30
N HIS A 228 -25.57 -6.01 0.28
CA HIS A 228 -24.99 -5.22 -0.82
C HIS A 228 -25.09 -5.94 -2.17
N THR A 229 -24.80 -7.24 -2.20
CA THR A 229 -24.87 -8.03 -3.45
C THR A 229 -26.27 -8.19 -4.00
N LYS A 230 -27.31 -8.13 -3.16
CA LYS A 230 -28.72 -8.21 -3.56
C LYS A 230 -29.27 -6.90 -4.12
N LEU A 231 -28.58 -5.77 -3.94
CA LEU A 231 -29.01 -4.49 -4.49
C LEU A 231 -29.04 -4.53 -6.01
N THR A 232 -30.08 -3.97 -6.61
CA THR A 232 -30.15 -3.84 -8.07
C THR A 232 -29.14 -2.82 -8.60
N GLY A 233 -28.79 -2.92 -9.88
CA GLY A 233 -27.84 -1.99 -10.51
C GLY A 233 -28.28 -0.53 -10.39
N GLY A 234 -29.59 -0.25 -10.54
CA GLY A 234 -30.13 1.11 -10.37
C GLY A 234 -29.93 1.66 -8.95
N VAL A 235 -30.15 0.84 -7.91
CA VAL A 235 -29.91 1.25 -6.52
C VAL A 235 -28.42 1.51 -6.28
N LYS A 236 -27.53 0.67 -6.81
CA LYS A 236 -26.07 0.86 -6.71
C LYS A 236 -25.61 2.16 -7.38
N ILE A 237 -26.14 2.47 -8.57
CA ILE A 237 -25.88 3.75 -9.26
C ILE A 237 -26.40 4.91 -8.40
N GLY A 238 -27.61 4.80 -7.85
CA GLY A 238 -28.18 5.81 -6.94
C GLY A 238 -27.27 6.05 -5.72
N ILE A 239 -26.78 4.99 -5.07
CA ILE A 239 -25.81 5.10 -3.94
C ILE A 239 -24.56 5.84 -4.39
N MET A 240 -23.96 5.45 -5.51
CA MET A 240 -22.74 6.10 -6.02
C MET A 240 -22.98 7.57 -6.32
N THR A 241 -24.12 7.91 -6.93
CA THR A 241 -24.49 9.30 -7.22
C THR A 241 -24.65 10.11 -5.93
N VAL A 242 -25.31 9.57 -4.91
CA VAL A 242 -25.46 10.23 -3.61
C VAL A 242 -24.09 10.45 -2.95
N LEU A 243 -23.21 9.44 -2.93
CA LEU A 243 -21.87 9.55 -2.38
C LEU A 243 -21.04 10.61 -3.13
N LEU A 244 -21.14 10.64 -4.45
CA LEU A 244 -20.45 11.63 -5.28
C LEU A 244 -20.96 13.04 -5.01
N LEU A 245 -22.29 13.26 -5.03
CA LEU A 245 -22.89 14.57 -4.75
C LEU A 245 -22.58 15.04 -3.31
N PHE A 246 -22.64 14.14 -2.34
CA PHE A 246 -22.25 14.46 -0.97
C PHE A 246 -20.79 14.94 -0.90
N ASN A 247 -19.89 14.23 -1.57
CA ASN A 247 -18.48 14.60 -1.57
C ASN A 247 -18.22 15.89 -2.36
N MET A 248 -18.94 16.11 -3.49
CA MET A 248 -18.89 17.38 -4.23
C MET A 248 -19.34 18.55 -3.35
N SER A 249 -20.49 18.44 -2.67
CA SER A 249 -20.94 19.51 -1.77
C SER A 249 -19.94 19.77 -0.64
N ARG A 250 -19.34 18.71 -0.09
CA ARG A 250 -18.29 18.84 0.93
C ARG A 250 -17.06 19.57 0.40
N THR A 251 -16.57 19.24 -0.79
CA THR A 251 -15.41 19.92 -1.40
C THR A 251 -15.70 21.38 -1.73
N MET A 252 -16.92 21.73 -2.07
CA MET A 252 -17.33 23.12 -2.30
C MET A 252 -17.36 23.95 -1.02
N TYR A 253 -17.86 23.39 0.08
CA TYR A 253 -17.99 24.11 1.36
C TYR A 253 -16.78 23.95 2.28
N LEU A 254 -15.99 22.91 2.10
CA LEU A 254 -14.83 22.56 2.92
C LEU A 254 -13.67 22.07 2.00
N PRO A 255 -13.13 22.97 1.15
CA PRO A 255 -12.21 22.58 0.08
C PRO A 255 -10.95 21.84 0.56
N ASN A 256 -10.47 22.11 1.77
CA ASN A 256 -9.26 21.50 2.31
C ASN A 256 -9.54 20.38 3.32
N ALA A 257 -10.79 19.90 3.41
CA ALA A 257 -11.22 18.95 4.44
C ALA A 257 -11.02 17.47 4.08
N TYR A 258 -10.49 17.16 2.91
CA TYR A 258 -10.49 15.80 2.37
C TYR A 258 -9.11 15.15 2.22
N ASP A 259 -8.04 15.95 2.25
CA ASP A 259 -6.70 15.38 2.21
C ASP A 259 -6.32 14.83 3.57
N VAL A 260 -6.34 13.53 3.67
CA VAL A 260 -5.83 12.81 4.83
C VAL A 260 -5.13 11.55 4.38
N ALA A 261 -3.88 11.69 4.07
CA ALA A 261 -2.99 10.56 4.13
C ALA A 261 -2.33 10.55 5.51
N PHE A 262 -2.44 9.46 6.20
CA PHE A 262 -1.55 9.20 7.34
C PHE A 262 -0.37 8.42 6.77
N ASP A 263 0.49 9.07 6.03
CA ASP A 263 1.67 8.40 5.50
C ASP A 263 2.93 8.80 6.25
N ASP A 264 3.48 9.92 5.97
CA ASP A 264 4.64 10.43 6.66
C ASP A 264 4.25 11.53 7.66
N ILE A 265 5.15 11.94 8.49
CA ILE A 265 4.99 12.90 9.59
C ILE A 265 4.34 14.20 9.15
N GLY A 266 4.45 14.55 7.86
CA GLY A 266 4.02 15.83 7.32
C GLY A 266 2.54 15.94 6.94
N GLU A 267 1.87 14.87 6.55
CA GLU A 267 0.57 15.02 5.87
C GLU A 267 -0.63 15.18 6.81
N LEU A 268 -0.60 14.60 8.01
CA LEU A 268 -1.59 14.97 9.02
C LEU A 268 -1.42 16.41 9.52
N ALA A 269 -0.23 16.98 9.41
CA ALA A 269 0.02 18.40 9.70
C ALA A 269 -0.61 19.33 8.67
N GLY A 270 -0.72 18.89 7.40
CA GLY A 270 -1.43 19.62 6.34
C GLY A 270 -2.96 19.58 6.45
N PHE A 271 -3.50 18.83 7.41
CA PHE A 271 -4.95 18.72 7.59
C PHE A 271 -5.56 20.02 8.12
N THR A 272 -6.08 20.80 7.21
CA THR A 272 -6.61 22.14 7.49
C THR A 272 -8.08 22.15 7.93
N SER A 273 -8.81 21.01 7.77
CA SER A 273 -10.20 20.93 8.21
C SER A 273 -10.35 21.21 9.71
N PRO A 274 -11.28 22.05 10.13
CA PRO A 274 -11.59 22.22 11.53
C PRO A 274 -12.25 20.97 12.16
N TYR A 275 -12.80 20.10 11.35
CA TYR A 275 -13.58 18.95 11.82
C TYR A 275 -12.75 17.66 11.87
N ILE A 276 -12.61 17.09 13.06
CA ILE A 276 -11.85 15.83 13.28
C ILE A 276 -12.51 14.59 12.64
N VAL A 277 -13.81 14.67 12.31
CA VAL A 277 -14.57 13.56 11.75
C VAL A 277 -14.39 13.42 10.23
N THR A 278 -13.88 14.45 9.55
CA THR A 278 -13.77 14.49 8.09
C THR A 278 -12.91 13.34 7.50
N PRO A 279 -11.76 12.96 8.07
CA PRO A 279 -10.97 11.83 7.56
C PRO A 279 -11.75 10.52 7.55
N LEU A 280 -12.48 10.25 8.62
CA LEU A 280 -13.29 9.05 8.74
C LEU A 280 -14.39 9.01 7.66
N ILE A 281 -15.15 10.12 7.52
CA ILE A 281 -16.22 10.21 6.52
C ILE A 281 -15.66 10.09 5.10
N SER A 282 -14.55 10.77 4.79
CA SER A 282 -13.93 10.69 3.47
C SER A 282 -13.50 9.28 3.12
N SER A 283 -12.87 8.58 4.07
CA SER A 283 -12.45 7.20 3.89
C SER A 283 -13.64 6.28 3.66
N ILE A 284 -14.71 6.42 4.45
CA ILE A 284 -15.92 5.60 4.29
C ILE A 284 -16.56 5.85 2.93
N VAL A 285 -16.74 7.12 2.53
CA VAL A 285 -17.32 7.49 1.23
C VAL A 285 -16.50 6.90 0.09
N GLY A 286 -15.18 7.05 0.11
CA GLY A 286 -14.29 6.50 -0.90
C GLY A 286 -14.37 4.96 -0.98
N ILE A 287 -14.29 4.28 0.16
CA ILE A 287 -14.37 2.80 0.23
C ILE A 287 -15.74 2.34 -0.34
N LEU A 288 -16.84 2.92 0.09
CA LEU A 288 -18.17 2.52 -0.36
C LEU A 288 -18.39 2.82 -1.84
N PHE A 289 -17.92 3.95 -2.34
CA PHE A 289 -18.00 4.30 -3.76
C PHE A 289 -17.27 3.25 -4.63
N TRP A 290 -16.01 2.99 -4.36
CA TRP A 290 -15.21 2.06 -5.14
C TRP A 290 -15.64 0.61 -4.98
N LEU A 291 -16.07 0.22 -3.79
CA LEU A 291 -16.64 -1.11 -3.53
C LEU A 291 -17.92 -1.34 -4.34
N THR A 292 -18.78 -0.31 -4.44
CA THR A 292 -20.01 -0.35 -5.22
C THR A 292 -19.73 -0.33 -6.72
N LEU A 293 -18.76 0.48 -7.17
CA LEU A 293 -18.34 0.52 -8.56
C LEU A 293 -17.81 -0.83 -9.02
N VAL A 294 -16.94 -1.45 -8.23
CA VAL A 294 -16.37 -2.78 -8.53
C VAL A 294 -17.46 -3.85 -8.62
N ASP A 295 -18.50 -3.73 -7.82
CA ASP A 295 -19.64 -4.66 -7.85
C ASP A 295 -20.54 -4.45 -9.10
N LEU A 296 -20.56 -3.23 -9.66
CA LEU A 296 -21.22 -2.92 -10.93
C LEU A 296 -20.38 -3.32 -12.14
N ILE A 297 -19.06 -3.23 -12.04
CA ILE A 297 -18.15 -3.66 -13.11
C ILE A 297 -18.29 -5.17 -13.29
N GLY A 298 -18.73 -5.59 -14.45
CA GLY A 298 -19.09 -6.98 -14.73
C GLY A 298 -17.94 -7.99 -14.58
N LYS A 299 -18.33 -9.25 -14.51
CA LYS A 299 -17.41 -10.40 -14.39
C LYS A 299 -16.21 -10.38 -15.36
N PRO A 300 -16.33 -9.96 -16.63
CA PRO A 300 -15.17 -9.97 -17.55
C PRO A 300 -13.97 -9.18 -17.03
N VAL A 301 -14.19 -8.02 -16.40
CA VAL A 301 -13.10 -7.22 -15.83
C VAL A 301 -12.57 -7.84 -14.53
N GLN A 302 -13.49 -8.32 -13.67
CA GLN A 302 -13.13 -8.99 -12.41
C GLN A 302 -12.33 -10.30 -12.67
N GLU A 303 -12.57 -10.97 -13.79
CA GLU A 303 -11.90 -12.23 -14.17
C GLU A 303 -10.68 -12.02 -15.06
N SER A 304 -10.37 -10.77 -15.45
CA SER A 304 -9.21 -10.44 -16.26
C SER A 304 -7.91 -11.00 -15.67
N ARG A 305 -7.13 -11.68 -16.51
CA ARG A 305 -5.81 -12.23 -16.11
C ARG A 305 -4.86 -11.13 -15.66
N PHE A 306 -4.90 -9.97 -16.30
CA PHE A 306 -4.06 -8.83 -15.95
C PHE A 306 -4.45 -8.25 -14.57
N VAL A 307 -5.75 -8.01 -14.33
CA VAL A 307 -6.26 -7.54 -13.04
C VAL A 307 -5.90 -8.51 -11.92
N ASN A 308 -6.08 -9.80 -12.16
CA ASN A 308 -5.72 -10.83 -11.19
C ASN A 308 -4.20 -10.86 -10.91
N TYR A 309 -3.36 -10.71 -11.95
CA TYR A 309 -1.90 -10.66 -11.80
C TYR A 309 -1.45 -9.41 -11.04
N MET A 310 -2.01 -8.26 -11.38
CA MET A 310 -1.77 -7.00 -10.69
C MET A 310 -2.18 -7.06 -9.21
N SER A 311 -3.39 -7.54 -8.92
CA SER A 311 -3.89 -7.75 -7.56
C SER A 311 -3.00 -8.71 -6.75
N CYS A 312 -2.53 -9.79 -7.38
CA CYS A 312 -1.63 -10.74 -6.71
C CYS A 312 -0.21 -10.21 -6.47
N ASN A 313 0.16 -9.08 -7.03
CA ASN A 313 1.50 -8.53 -6.95
C ASN A 313 1.54 -7.06 -6.45
N THR A 314 0.52 -6.66 -5.69
CA THR A 314 0.44 -5.30 -5.11
C THR A 314 1.68 -4.93 -4.29
N PHE A 315 2.28 -5.88 -3.57
CA PHE A 315 3.53 -5.67 -2.84
C PHE A 315 4.72 -5.30 -3.73
N TRP A 316 4.84 -5.97 -4.88
CA TRP A 316 5.90 -5.67 -5.83
C TRP A 316 5.72 -4.29 -6.46
N ILE A 317 4.48 -3.96 -6.83
CA ILE A 317 4.16 -2.63 -7.35
C ILE A 317 4.44 -1.59 -6.27
N MET A 318 3.92 -1.76 -5.06
CA MET A 318 4.11 -0.82 -3.96
C MET A 318 5.58 -0.59 -3.60
N GLY A 319 6.41 -1.65 -3.63
CA GLY A 319 7.80 -1.56 -3.24
C GLY A 319 8.75 -1.07 -4.32
N PHE A 320 8.38 -1.19 -5.60
CA PHE A 320 9.31 -0.88 -6.70
C PHE A 320 8.86 0.23 -7.64
N HIS A 321 7.61 0.72 -7.56
CA HIS A 321 7.15 1.72 -8.54
C HIS A 321 8.00 3.00 -8.55
N ILE A 322 8.43 3.49 -7.38
CA ILE A 322 9.33 4.66 -7.30
C ILE A 322 10.69 4.35 -7.90
N ALA A 323 11.25 3.16 -7.65
CA ALA A 323 12.49 2.74 -8.29
C ALA A 323 12.37 2.72 -9.82
N PHE A 324 11.21 2.31 -10.36
CA PHE A 324 10.94 2.35 -11.79
C PHE A 324 10.72 3.77 -12.32
N PHE A 325 10.20 4.69 -11.52
CA PHE A 325 10.17 6.11 -11.86
C PHE A 325 11.60 6.64 -12.04
N ASN A 326 12.49 6.33 -11.11
CA ASN A 326 13.90 6.72 -11.20
C ASN A 326 14.63 6.09 -12.37
N ILE A 327 14.30 4.85 -12.74
CA ILE A 327 14.82 4.23 -13.96
C ILE A 327 14.38 5.02 -15.20
N LEU A 328 13.12 5.46 -15.26
CA LEU A 328 12.64 6.31 -16.36
C LEU A 328 13.37 7.66 -16.36
N ASN A 329 13.58 8.26 -15.20
CA ASN A 329 14.35 9.50 -15.08
C ASN A 329 15.78 9.34 -15.59
N CYS A 330 16.47 8.24 -15.29
CA CYS A 330 17.80 7.94 -15.85
C CYS A 330 17.77 7.82 -17.38
N ILE A 331 16.73 7.21 -17.94
CA ILE A 331 16.55 7.11 -19.39
C ILE A 331 16.33 8.50 -19.99
N LEU A 332 15.46 9.31 -19.40
CA LEU A 332 15.19 10.67 -19.86
C LEU A 332 16.43 11.56 -19.73
N MET A 333 17.21 11.43 -18.65
CA MET A 333 18.49 12.12 -18.48
C MET A 333 19.47 11.76 -19.60
N PHE A 334 19.63 10.47 -19.89
CA PHE A 334 20.51 10.02 -20.97
C PHE A 334 20.06 10.58 -22.34
N ILE A 335 18.76 10.57 -22.61
CA ILE A 335 18.20 11.14 -23.85
C ILE A 335 18.47 12.65 -23.89
N ASN A 336 18.26 13.36 -22.79
CA ASN A 336 18.47 14.80 -22.66
C ASN A 336 19.93 15.18 -22.92
N GLU A 337 20.89 14.42 -22.39
CA GLU A 337 22.32 14.72 -22.51
C GLU A 337 22.92 14.34 -23.86
N HIS A 338 22.37 13.33 -24.57
CA HIS A 338 23.06 12.71 -25.70
C HIS A 338 22.28 12.71 -27.02
N ILE A 339 20.94 12.90 -26.98
CA ILE A 339 20.10 12.71 -28.18
C ILE A 339 19.31 13.96 -28.52
N VAL A 340 18.46 14.41 -27.61
CA VAL A 340 17.58 15.55 -27.82
C VAL A 340 17.23 16.18 -26.48
N ASP A 341 17.20 17.51 -26.48
CA ASP A 341 16.78 18.25 -25.28
C ASP A 341 15.34 17.89 -24.90
N VAL A 342 15.20 17.27 -23.72
CA VAL A 342 13.91 16.90 -23.17
C VAL A 342 13.37 18.10 -22.41
N LEU A 343 12.36 18.76 -22.98
CA LEU A 343 11.69 19.92 -22.39
C LEU A 343 11.38 19.69 -20.91
N TYR A 344 11.88 20.60 -20.08
CA TYR A 344 11.67 20.61 -18.61
C TYR A 344 12.40 19.50 -17.84
N PHE A 345 13.38 18.77 -18.40
CA PHE A 345 14.20 17.86 -17.63
C PHE A 345 15.41 18.58 -17.03
N ASP A 346 15.37 18.85 -15.73
CA ASP A 346 16.48 19.43 -15.00
C ASP A 346 17.47 18.35 -14.56
N THR A 347 18.54 18.18 -15.36
CA THR A 347 19.58 17.16 -15.11
C THR A 347 20.36 17.44 -13.82
N GLU A 348 20.67 18.71 -13.53
CA GLU A 348 21.44 19.07 -12.33
C GLU A 348 20.61 18.78 -11.09
N PHE A 349 19.39 19.24 -11.09
CA PHE A 349 18.45 18.99 -10.01
C PHE A 349 18.20 17.47 -9.78
N PHE A 350 18.08 16.68 -10.87
CA PHE A 350 17.93 15.23 -10.76
C PHE A 350 19.18 14.57 -10.16
N LYS A 351 20.39 14.99 -10.53
CA LYS A 351 21.66 14.48 -9.99
C LYS A 351 21.88 14.88 -8.53
N GLU A 352 21.46 16.08 -8.13
CA GLU A 352 21.54 16.57 -6.76
C GLU A 352 20.41 16.03 -5.88
N SER A 353 19.29 15.63 -6.48
CA SER A 353 18.19 15.09 -5.71
C SER A 353 18.58 13.74 -5.10
N GLU A 354 18.26 13.55 -3.83
CA GLU A 354 18.19 12.20 -3.29
C GLU A 354 17.29 11.37 -4.21
N TRP A 355 17.67 10.15 -4.54
CA TRP A 355 16.96 9.21 -5.43
C TRP A 355 15.50 8.94 -5.06
N TYR A 356 14.97 9.68 -4.18
CA TYR A 356 13.61 9.66 -3.68
C TYR A 356 12.73 10.75 -4.26
N ARG A 357 13.29 11.78 -4.87
CA ARG A 357 12.45 12.83 -5.44
C ARG A 357 11.86 12.32 -6.75
N TRP A 358 10.55 12.10 -6.71
CA TRP A 358 9.69 11.92 -7.86
C TRP A 358 9.47 13.22 -8.61
N GLU A 359 10.52 13.88 -8.98
CA GLU A 359 10.35 14.98 -9.92
C GLU A 359 10.11 14.39 -11.28
N LEU A 360 8.85 14.43 -11.62
CA LEU A 360 8.32 13.91 -12.86
C LEU A 360 8.41 14.99 -13.89
N VAL A 361 8.91 14.66 -15.06
CA VAL A 361 8.80 15.54 -16.22
C VAL A 361 7.32 15.64 -16.59
N ASP A 362 6.74 16.84 -16.49
CA ASP A 362 5.29 17.06 -16.60
C ASP A 362 4.64 16.40 -17.83
N GLY A 363 5.32 16.41 -18.98
CA GLY A 363 4.82 15.77 -20.21
C GLY A 363 4.76 14.24 -20.17
N PHE A 364 5.38 13.57 -19.18
CA PHE A 364 5.52 12.12 -19.14
C PHE A 364 4.75 11.44 -18.02
N LYS A 365 3.86 12.13 -17.30
CA LYS A 365 3.12 11.59 -16.14
C LYS A 365 2.47 10.24 -16.41
N MET A 366 1.80 10.07 -17.55
CA MET A 366 1.21 8.79 -17.92
C MET A 366 2.24 7.68 -18.12
N ALA A 367 3.42 8.00 -18.64
CA ALA A 367 4.51 7.02 -18.81
C ALA A 367 5.01 6.53 -17.44
N TYR A 368 5.09 7.42 -16.44
CA TYR A 368 5.45 7.03 -15.09
C TYR A 368 4.43 6.06 -14.48
N VAL A 369 3.13 6.29 -14.63
CA VAL A 369 2.11 5.32 -14.17
C VAL A 369 2.28 3.98 -14.86
N VAL A 370 2.47 3.97 -16.18
CA VAL A 370 2.64 2.74 -16.95
C VAL A 370 3.89 1.98 -16.49
N ILE A 371 5.04 2.64 -16.40
CA ILE A 371 6.28 1.99 -15.98
C ILE A 371 6.25 1.59 -14.50
N GLY A 372 5.63 2.41 -13.65
CA GLY A 372 5.46 2.11 -12.22
C GLY A 372 4.57 0.89 -11.93
N ILE A 373 3.71 0.51 -12.87
CA ILE A 373 2.90 -0.71 -12.77
C ILE A 373 3.56 -1.86 -13.53
N LEU A 374 3.86 -1.68 -14.80
CA LEU A 374 4.35 -2.75 -15.67
C LEU A 374 5.79 -3.15 -15.35
N GLY A 375 6.64 -2.21 -14.93
CA GLY A 375 8.01 -2.47 -14.54
C GLY A 375 8.13 -3.45 -13.37
N PRO A 376 7.53 -3.18 -12.21
CA PRO A 376 7.50 -4.12 -11.09
C PRO A 376 6.87 -5.46 -11.43
N LEU A 377 5.80 -5.49 -12.24
CA LEU A 377 5.17 -6.74 -12.69
C LEU A 377 6.09 -7.54 -13.62
N GLY A 378 6.81 -6.88 -14.52
CA GLY A 378 7.82 -7.49 -15.36
C GLY A 378 8.98 -8.04 -14.55
N LEU A 379 9.50 -7.26 -13.60
CA LEU A 379 10.54 -7.69 -12.66
C LEU A 379 10.10 -8.95 -11.89
N LYS A 380 8.87 -8.95 -11.38
CA LYS A 380 8.29 -10.13 -10.71
C LYS A 380 8.23 -11.36 -11.62
N TRP A 381 7.79 -11.18 -12.85
CA TRP A 381 7.73 -12.27 -13.82
C TRP A 381 9.13 -12.86 -14.11
N VAL A 382 10.13 -12.02 -14.34
CA VAL A 382 11.53 -12.45 -14.53
C VAL A 382 12.02 -13.20 -13.30
N PHE A 383 11.79 -12.65 -12.12
CA PHE A 383 12.18 -13.26 -10.85
C PHE A 383 11.57 -14.66 -10.67
N ASP A 384 10.27 -14.81 -10.93
CA ASP A 384 9.58 -16.11 -10.82
C ASP A 384 10.15 -17.13 -11.82
N LYS A 385 10.49 -16.71 -13.04
CA LYS A 385 11.14 -17.56 -14.04
C LYS A 385 12.52 -18.02 -13.60
N LEU A 386 13.34 -17.12 -13.05
CA LEU A 386 14.67 -17.44 -12.52
C LEU A 386 14.57 -18.47 -11.38
N VAL A 387 13.69 -18.23 -10.41
CA VAL A 387 13.48 -19.14 -9.27
C VAL A 387 13.04 -20.52 -9.73
N MET A 388 12.12 -20.59 -10.71
CA MET A 388 11.67 -21.88 -11.27
C MET A 388 12.80 -22.62 -12.01
N THR A 389 13.60 -21.90 -12.79
CA THR A 389 14.72 -22.49 -13.56
C THR A 389 15.81 -23.02 -12.64
N VAL A 390 16.21 -22.22 -11.66
CA VAL A 390 17.18 -22.61 -10.63
C VAL A 390 16.65 -23.83 -9.84
N GLY A 391 15.37 -23.80 -9.44
CA GLY A 391 14.74 -24.91 -8.73
C GLY A 391 14.75 -26.23 -9.53
N LYS A 392 14.57 -26.18 -10.87
CA LYS A 392 14.64 -27.35 -11.76
C LYS A 392 16.07 -27.90 -11.88
N LEU A 393 17.07 -27.01 -11.98
CA LEU A 393 18.49 -27.41 -12.08
C LEU A 393 18.94 -28.22 -10.85
N PHE A 394 18.45 -27.85 -9.67
CA PHE A 394 18.83 -28.51 -8.43
C PHE A 394 18.04 -29.81 -8.16
N LYS A 395 16.80 -29.95 -8.63
CA LYS A 395 16.03 -31.20 -8.53
C LYS A 395 16.64 -32.32 -9.36
N LYS A 396 17.31 -32.01 -10.48
CA LYS A 396 18.01 -32.98 -11.30
C LYS A 396 19.28 -33.58 -10.69
N LYS A 397 19.81 -32.99 -9.61
CA LYS A 397 21.09 -33.41 -8.97
C LYS A 397 20.92 -34.29 -7.72
N THR A 398 19.70 -34.62 -7.32
CA THR A 398 19.49 -35.57 -6.22
C THR A 398 19.46 -36.99 -6.83
N PRO A 399 20.48 -37.85 -6.61
CA PRO A 399 20.44 -39.22 -7.07
C PRO A 399 19.23 -39.93 -6.45
N GLN A 400 18.47 -40.67 -7.23
CA GLN A 400 17.52 -41.60 -6.67
C GLN A 400 18.29 -42.64 -5.85
N PRO A 401 17.84 -42.99 -4.63
CA PRO A 401 18.39 -44.13 -3.94
C PRO A 401 18.19 -45.35 -4.86
N GLN A 402 19.29 -46.00 -5.25
CA GLN A 402 19.23 -47.31 -5.91
C GLN A 402 18.59 -48.26 -4.89
N ALA A 403 17.46 -48.83 -5.31
CA ALA A 403 16.75 -49.87 -4.53
C ALA A 403 17.55 -51.17 -4.53
#